data_9e225a27291a761ab140a89fa844fa60
#
_entry.id   9e225a27291a761ab140a89fa844fa60
#
_cell.length_a   1.000
_cell.length_b   1.000
_cell.length_c   1.000
_cell.angle_alpha   90.00
_cell.angle_beta   90.00
_cell.angle_gamma   90.00
#
_symmetry.space_group_name_H-M   'P 1'
#
loop_
_entity.id
_entity.type
_entity.pdbx_description
1 polymer ?
#
loop_
_entity_poly.entity_id
_entity_poly.type
_entity_poly.pdbx_seq_one_letter_code
_entity_poly.pdbx_strand_id
1 'polypeptide(L)'
;MQKISAGNIIHLMKKQLLFLVALLFCLTAAAQEKRLNAYGIGFYNLENLFDTCHDAGKNDYEFLPSGSYRWNGLKYSSKLHNMAQALSDMGTNVLKGVGCSVIGVSEVENDQVLSDLCDQPVLKARGFKFCHVEGPDRRGVDCGLLYNPAFFKVLDVKLYPYVPTEKEGEGFRTRGFLAVSGVLAGEHVAFIVCHLPSRFNGSYYREVGAEQAAAVKNRILEKDKNCKVFVMGDMNDDPTDKSIHEKLAGKPEISEVGKGDMYNPWYNILVKKGTGTLQYQGSWNLFDQILLSPNLLNKNEEKNFSSLKYVKKEIQRMPYLFQTEGKYKGNMKRTTAGGVWLNGYSDHLPVVVYVAKESGRTGKVNIDGKLPEYTEAEQQFMDKCAEELKGYIAKEAASK
;
A
#
# COMPACT_ATOMS: atom_id res chain seq x y z
N MET A 1 -79.39 -11.44 23.40
CA MET A 1 -78.32 -10.46 23.07
C MET A 1 -77.51 -10.20 24.34
N GLN A 2 -76.31 -10.77 24.43
CA GLN A 2 -75.38 -10.59 25.54
C GLN A 2 -74.74 -9.19 25.42
N LYS A 3 -74.95 -8.30 26.41
CA LYS A 3 -74.28 -7.00 26.48
C LYS A 3 -72.77 -7.23 26.82
N ILE A 4 -71.92 -6.96 25.88
CA ILE A 4 -70.48 -6.95 26.13
C ILE A 4 -70.16 -5.76 27.06
N SER A 5 -69.61 -6.03 28.22
CA SER A 5 -69.34 -4.99 29.24
C SER A 5 -68.26 -4.02 28.74
N ALA A 6 -68.42 -2.72 29.01
CA ALA A 6 -67.42 -1.70 28.62
C ALA A 6 -65.99 -2.00 29.09
N GLY A 7 -65.85 -2.72 30.22
CA GLY A 7 -64.56 -3.18 30.73
C GLY A 7 -63.82 -4.14 29.80
N ASN A 8 -64.53 -5.03 29.10
CA ASN A 8 -63.93 -5.96 28.17
C ASN A 8 -63.46 -5.27 26.89
N ILE A 9 -64.16 -4.22 26.45
CA ILE A 9 -63.74 -3.44 25.27
C ILE A 9 -62.47 -2.65 25.58
N ILE A 10 -62.39 -2.03 26.76
CA ILE A 10 -61.19 -1.27 27.20
C ILE A 10 -59.97 -2.21 27.37
N HIS A 11 -60.17 -3.43 27.87
CA HIS A 11 -59.11 -4.42 28.02
C HIS A 11 -58.59 -4.92 26.66
N LEU A 12 -59.49 -5.13 25.71
CA LEU A 12 -59.13 -5.54 24.33
C LEU A 12 -58.38 -4.43 23.59
N MET A 13 -58.84 -3.16 23.74
CA MET A 13 -58.14 -2.01 23.15
C MET A 13 -56.74 -1.80 23.75
N LYS A 14 -56.54 -2.00 25.05
CA LYS A 14 -55.24 -1.94 25.70
C LYS A 14 -54.29 -3.06 25.17
N LYS A 15 -54.77 -4.27 24.99
CA LYS A 15 -53.99 -5.36 24.41
C LYS A 15 -53.61 -5.10 22.94
N GLN A 16 -54.54 -4.57 22.15
CA GLN A 16 -54.26 -4.21 20.75
C GLN A 16 -53.24 -3.04 20.66
N LEU A 17 -53.35 -2.04 21.55
CA LEU A 17 -52.38 -0.95 21.60
C LEU A 17 -51.01 -1.41 22.03
N LEU A 18 -50.88 -2.31 23.02
CA LEU A 18 -49.60 -2.91 23.42
C LEU A 18 -48.97 -3.75 22.28
N PHE A 19 -49.81 -4.48 21.53
CA PHE A 19 -49.35 -5.27 20.39
C PHE A 19 -48.87 -4.35 19.25
N LEU A 20 -49.56 -3.26 18.98
CA LEU A 20 -49.17 -2.27 17.98
C LEU A 20 -47.88 -1.55 18.36
N VAL A 21 -47.69 -1.17 19.63
CA VAL A 21 -46.49 -0.57 20.15
C VAL A 21 -45.29 -1.57 20.10
N ALA A 22 -45.52 -2.85 20.45
CA ALA A 22 -44.50 -3.89 20.33
C ALA A 22 -44.13 -4.14 18.86
N LEU A 23 -45.09 -4.12 17.95
CA LEU A 23 -44.84 -4.28 16.50
C LEU A 23 -44.07 -3.08 15.93
N LEU A 24 -44.38 -1.85 16.36
CA LEU A 24 -43.62 -0.64 16.01
C LEU A 24 -42.16 -0.70 16.55
N PHE A 25 -41.96 -1.18 17.78
CA PHE A 25 -40.61 -1.39 18.33
C PHE A 25 -39.84 -2.47 17.58
N CYS A 26 -40.48 -3.57 17.16
CA CYS A 26 -39.87 -4.57 16.33
C CYS A 26 -39.49 -4.06 14.91
N LEU A 27 -40.34 -3.21 14.33
CA LEU A 27 -40.08 -2.61 13.01
C LEU A 27 -38.97 -1.53 13.06
N THR A 28 -38.86 -0.77 14.15
CA THR A 28 -37.74 0.18 14.34
C THR A 28 -36.43 -0.51 14.65
N ALA A 29 -36.44 -1.69 15.29
CA ALA A 29 -35.23 -2.49 15.51
C ALA A 29 -34.70 -3.17 14.23
N ALA A 30 -35.56 -3.39 13.23
CA ALA A 30 -35.16 -4.05 11.95
C ALA A 30 -34.58 -3.08 10.93
N ALA A 31 -34.65 -1.77 11.14
CA ALA A 31 -34.16 -0.74 10.20
C ALA A 31 -32.95 0.05 10.73
N GLN A 32 -32.08 -0.58 11.51
CA GLN A 32 -30.77 0.02 11.78
C GLN A 32 -29.96 -0.11 10.51
N GLU A 33 -29.90 0.96 9.70
CA GLU A 33 -29.00 1.02 8.54
C GLU A 33 -27.61 0.61 8.98
N LYS A 34 -27.12 -0.49 8.40
CA LYS A 34 -25.77 -1.00 8.67
C LYS A 34 -24.77 0.04 8.19
N ARG A 35 -24.22 0.82 9.11
CA ARG A 35 -23.18 1.79 8.79
C ARG A 35 -21.92 1.06 8.38
N LEU A 36 -21.33 1.46 7.27
CA LEU A 36 -20.04 0.94 6.79
C LEU A 36 -18.93 1.92 7.16
N ASN A 37 -17.90 1.40 7.80
CA ASN A 37 -16.62 2.10 7.95
C ASN A 37 -15.76 1.76 6.75
N ALA A 38 -15.28 2.78 6.04
CA ALA A 38 -14.43 2.62 4.86
C ALA A 38 -13.00 3.10 5.17
N TYR A 39 -12.02 2.43 4.56
CA TYR A 39 -10.60 2.68 4.74
C TYR A 39 -9.93 2.76 3.36
N GLY A 40 -9.05 3.75 3.17
CA GLY A 40 -8.21 3.88 1.99
C GLY A 40 -6.87 3.21 2.24
N ILE A 41 -6.43 2.38 1.30
CA ILE A 41 -5.12 1.75 1.26
C ILE A 41 -4.44 2.25 -0.01
N GLY A 42 -3.36 3.02 0.13
CA GLY A 42 -2.65 3.66 -0.96
C GLY A 42 -1.28 3.08 -1.23
N PHE A 43 -0.75 3.39 -2.42
CA PHE A 43 0.65 3.23 -2.76
C PHE A 43 1.13 4.40 -3.62
N TYR A 44 2.38 4.86 -3.41
CA TYR A 44 3.01 5.90 -4.18
C TYR A 44 4.53 5.74 -4.25
N ASN A 45 5.11 5.69 -5.46
CA ASN A 45 6.54 5.82 -5.68
C ASN A 45 6.92 7.30 -5.54
N LEU A 46 7.87 7.63 -4.65
CA LEU A 46 8.21 9.01 -4.30
C LEU A 46 9.32 9.62 -5.18
N GLU A 47 9.77 8.92 -6.22
CA GLU A 47 10.84 9.38 -7.14
C GLU A 47 12.08 9.87 -6.39
N ASN A 48 12.87 8.94 -5.84
CA ASN A 48 14.17 9.20 -5.20
C ASN A 48 14.08 10.27 -4.09
N LEU A 49 13.36 9.95 -3.00
CA LEU A 49 13.31 10.79 -1.82
C LEU A 49 14.55 10.55 -0.96
N PHE A 50 15.63 11.30 -1.23
CA PHE A 50 16.88 11.31 -0.51
C PHE A 50 17.02 12.56 0.37
N ASP A 51 17.78 12.45 1.44
CA ASP A 51 18.26 13.62 2.18
C ASP A 51 19.49 14.27 1.49
N THR A 52 20.34 14.94 2.20
CA THR A 52 21.53 15.64 1.66
C THR A 52 22.84 15.10 2.22
N CYS A 53 22.77 14.00 2.96
CA CYS A 53 23.89 13.36 3.63
C CYS A 53 24.19 12.04 2.93
N HIS A 54 25.46 11.64 2.95
CA HIS A 54 25.88 10.36 2.42
C HIS A 54 25.71 9.25 3.46
N ASP A 55 24.99 8.18 3.09
CA ASP A 55 24.88 6.98 3.89
C ASP A 55 26.07 6.05 3.62
N ALA A 56 26.84 5.77 4.68
CA ALA A 56 28.07 4.98 4.56
C ALA A 56 27.83 3.61 3.90
N GLY A 57 28.62 3.33 2.85
CA GLY A 57 28.53 2.08 2.07
C GLY A 57 27.44 2.06 1.01
N LYS A 58 26.69 3.13 0.81
CA LYS A 58 25.70 3.30 -0.25
C LYS A 58 26.29 4.09 -1.44
N ASN A 59 25.63 4.03 -2.58
CA ASN A 59 26.00 4.74 -3.80
C ASN A 59 24.98 5.86 -4.09
N ASP A 60 24.84 6.77 -3.16
CA ASP A 60 23.90 7.88 -3.14
C ASP A 60 24.52 9.23 -3.56
N TYR A 61 25.77 9.22 -3.99
CA TYR A 61 26.60 10.40 -4.27
C TYR A 61 25.96 11.42 -5.22
N GLU A 62 25.08 10.98 -6.12
CA GLU A 62 24.39 11.89 -7.03
C GLU A 62 23.35 12.80 -6.32
N PHE A 63 22.85 12.36 -5.15
CA PHE A 63 21.90 13.11 -4.31
C PHE A 63 22.57 13.93 -3.20
N LEU A 64 23.86 14.19 -3.29
CA LEU A 64 24.56 15.10 -2.39
C LEU A 64 24.59 16.54 -2.93
N PRO A 65 24.85 17.55 -2.09
CA PRO A 65 25.05 18.94 -2.54
C PRO A 65 26.18 19.09 -3.57
N SER A 66 27.21 18.24 -3.51
CA SER A 66 28.30 18.15 -4.47
C SER A 66 28.03 17.22 -5.65
N GLY A 67 26.96 16.44 -5.59
CA GLY A 67 26.60 15.43 -6.59
C GLY A 67 26.01 16.02 -7.88
N SER A 68 25.72 15.15 -8.85
CA SER A 68 25.22 15.56 -10.18
C SER A 68 23.88 16.30 -10.12
N TYR A 69 22.99 15.94 -9.20
CA TYR A 69 21.74 16.66 -8.98
C TYR A 69 21.90 17.95 -8.15
N ARG A 70 23.09 18.22 -7.57
CA ARG A 70 23.31 19.31 -6.62
C ARG A 70 22.19 19.37 -5.59
N TRP A 71 21.95 18.22 -4.97
CA TRP A 71 20.82 18.01 -4.06
C TRP A 71 21.09 18.63 -2.72
N ASN A 72 20.52 19.80 -2.47
CA ASN A 72 20.76 20.60 -1.28
C ASN A 72 19.49 20.70 -0.41
N GLY A 73 19.62 21.28 0.79
CA GLY A 73 18.52 21.41 1.75
C GLY A 73 17.27 22.10 1.21
N LEU A 74 17.41 23.05 0.27
CA LEU A 74 16.26 23.70 -0.36
C LEU A 74 15.46 22.70 -1.21
N LYS A 75 16.14 21.90 -2.04
CA LYS A 75 15.53 20.89 -2.90
C LYS A 75 14.88 19.79 -2.05
N TYR A 76 15.59 19.31 -1.02
CA TYR A 76 15.08 18.32 -0.09
C TYR A 76 13.83 18.80 0.63
N SER A 77 13.88 19.98 1.26
CA SER A 77 12.72 20.56 1.95
C SER A 77 11.51 20.76 1.02
N SER A 78 11.75 21.22 -0.21
CA SER A 78 10.69 21.39 -1.20
C SER A 78 10.10 20.06 -1.64
N LYS A 79 10.93 19.02 -1.83
CA LYS A 79 10.49 17.66 -2.15
C LYS A 79 9.64 17.06 -1.03
N LEU A 80 10.07 17.19 0.23
CA LEU A 80 9.30 16.76 1.40
C LEU A 80 7.93 17.43 1.45
N HIS A 81 7.87 18.74 1.24
CA HIS A 81 6.61 19.50 1.21
C HIS A 81 5.67 18.98 0.12
N ASN A 82 6.16 18.82 -1.09
CA ASN A 82 5.37 18.34 -2.23
C ASN A 82 4.85 16.90 -1.98
N MET A 83 5.72 16.01 -1.52
CA MET A 83 5.33 14.63 -1.22
C MET A 83 4.29 14.55 -0.10
N ALA A 84 4.50 15.31 0.98
CA ALA A 84 3.55 15.36 2.10
C ALA A 84 2.16 15.85 1.66
N GLN A 85 2.11 16.87 0.80
CA GLN A 85 0.85 17.35 0.22
C GLN A 85 0.15 16.23 -0.58
N ALA A 86 0.87 15.57 -1.50
CA ALA A 86 0.31 14.51 -2.32
C ALA A 86 -0.19 13.33 -1.48
N LEU A 87 0.60 12.86 -0.51
CA LEU A 87 0.25 11.76 0.39
C LEU A 87 -0.96 12.12 1.28
N SER A 88 -1.02 13.37 1.77
CA SER A 88 -2.16 13.84 2.56
C SER A 88 -3.46 13.88 1.76
N ASP A 89 -3.39 14.20 0.47
CA ASP A 89 -4.57 14.32 -0.40
C ASP A 89 -5.07 12.96 -0.90
N MET A 90 -4.24 11.90 -0.85
CA MET A 90 -4.63 10.57 -1.32
C MET A 90 -5.92 10.09 -0.64
N GLY A 91 -6.91 9.74 -1.46
CA GLY A 91 -8.20 9.19 -1.02
C GLY A 91 -9.18 10.20 -0.44
N THR A 92 -8.82 11.49 -0.29
CA THR A 92 -9.70 12.52 0.32
C THR A 92 -10.90 12.86 -0.56
N ASN A 93 -10.82 12.64 -1.86
CA ASN A 93 -11.95 12.79 -2.78
C ASN A 93 -13.10 11.80 -2.49
N VAL A 94 -12.80 10.66 -1.86
CA VAL A 94 -13.76 9.62 -1.47
C VAL A 94 -14.02 9.65 0.03
N LEU A 95 -12.95 9.66 0.83
CA LEU A 95 -12.98 9.67 2.29
C LEU A 95 -12.66 11.10 2.77
N LYS A 96 -13.64 12.00 2.62
CA LYS A 96 -13.50 13.44 2.90
C LYS A 96 -12.93 13.67 4.31
N GLY A 97 -11.85 14.45 4.39
CA GLY A 97 -11.17 14.79 5.65
C GLY A 97 -10.39 13.64 6.31
N VAL A 98 -10.49 12.40 5.78
CA VAL A 98 -9.80 11.22 6.32
C VAL A 98 -8.69 10.75 5.38
N GLY A 99 -8.99 10.52 4.08
CA GLY A 99 -8.04 9.99 3.10
C GLY A 99 -7.59 8.57 3.41
N CYS A 100 -6.35 8.22 3.00
CA CYS A 100 -5.80 6.90 3.23
C CYS A 100 -5.46 6.66 4.70
N SER A 101 -5.74 5.44 5.17
CA SER A 101 -5.37 4.95 6.50
C SER A 101 -3.96 4.36 6.51
N VAL A 102 -3.54 3.78 5.38
CA VAL A 102 -2.23 3.16 5.16
C VAL A 102 -1.77 3.49 3.75
N ILE A 103 -0.48 3.81 3.59
CA ILE A 103 0.12 4.12 2.30
C ILE A 103 1.49 3.44 2.23
N GLY A 104 1.66 2.48 1.31
CA GLY A 104 2.96 1.98 0.92
C GLY A 104 3.70 3.03 0.09
N VAL A 105 4.99 3.15 0.29
CA VAL A 105 5.85 4.05 -0.48
C VAL A 105 7.10 3.32 -0.94
N SER A 106 7.68 3.76 -2.04
CA SER A 106 8.98 3.29 -2.54
C SER A 106 9.88 4.45 -2.94
N GLU A 107 11.15 4.14 -3.17
CA GLU A 107 12.21 5.13 -3.45
C GLU A 107 12.39 6.13 -2.31
N VAL A 108 12.39 5.62 -1.10
CA VAL A 108 12.78 6.34 0.12
C VAL A 108 14.16 5.88 0.56
N GLU A 109 14.98 6.79 1.07
CA GLU A 109 16.36 6.48 1.42
C GLU A 109 16.44 5.74 2.77
N ASN A 110 15.96 6.36 3.85
CA ASN A 110 16.21 5.88 5.20
C ASN A 110 15.11 6.31 6.19
N ASP A 111 15.26 5.94 7.46
CA ASP A 111 14.36 6.32 8.56
C ASP A 111 14.28 7.83 8.77
N GLN A 112 15.39 8.57 8.58
CA GLN A 112 15.41 10.02 8.77
C GLN A 112 14.51 10.72 7.75
N VAL A 113 14.60 10.31 6.48
CA VAL A 113 13.78 10.85 5.39
C VAL A 113 12.29 10.61 5.65
N LEU A 114 11.92 9.42 6.13
CA LEU A 114 10.53 9.07 6.47
C LEU A 114 10.04 9.84 7.72
N SER A 115 10.91 10.05 8.69
CA SER A 115 10.62 10.88 9.86
C SER A 115 10.35 12.34 9.45
N ASP A 116 11.24 12.94 8.65
CA ASP A 116 11.10 14.30 8.15
C ASP A 116 9.85 14.47 7.29
N LEU A 117 9.48 13.45 6.53
CA LEU A 117 8.25 13.42 5.75
C LEU A 117 7.01 13.39 6.64
N CYS A 118 6.97 12.52 7.66
CA CYS A 118 5.86 12.43 8.62
C CYS A 118 5.74 13.70 9.48
N ASP A 119 6.84 14.41 9.72
CA ASP A 119 6.88 15.69 10.45
C ASP A 119 6.39 16.90 9.64
N GLN A 120 6.18 16.74 8.32
CA GLN A 120 5.57 17.82 7.53
C GLN A 120 4.17 18.17 8.09
N PRO A 121 3.81 19.45 8.20
CA PRO A 121 2.62 19.89 8.94
C PRO A 121 1.34 19.15 8.58
N VAL A 122 1.11 18.86 7.28
CA VAL A 122 -0.12 18.21 6.79
C VAL A 122 -0.21 16.74 7.17
N LEU A 123 0.91 16.00 7.24
CA LEU A 123 0.95 14.60 7.67
C LEU A 123 1.00 14.50 9.20
N LYS A 124 1.75 15.38 9.85
CA LYS A 124 1.82 15.48 11.31
C LYS A 124 0.45 15.75 11.94
N ALA A 125 -0.32 16.67 11.36
CA ALA A 125 -1.69 16.97 11.80
C ALA A 125 -2.62 15.76 11.73
N ARG A 126 -2.35 14.79 10.85
CA ARG A 126 -3.09 13.53 10.71
C ARG A 126 -2.49 12.40 11.55
N GLY A 127 -1.38 12.64 12.25
CA GLY A 127 -0.73 11.69 13.13
C GLY A 127 -0.07 10.51 12.42
N PHE A 128 0.35 10.67 11.14
CA PHE A 128 1.03 9.61 10.42
C PHE A 128 2.31 9.18 11.09
N LYS A 129 2.55 7.87 11.07
CA LYS A 129 3.78 7.18 11.46
C LYS A 129 4.24 6.30 10.31
N PHE A 130 5.43 5.72 10.44
CA PHE A 130 5.96 4.84 9.41
C PHE A 130 6.52 3.54 9.97
N CYS A 131 6.66 2.55 9.09
CA CYS A 131 7.46 1.35 9.25
C CYS A 131 8.46 1.30 8.11
N HIS A 132 9.70 0.99 8.43
CA HIS A 132 10.80 0.83 7.48
C HIS A 132 11.79 -0.20 8.03
N VAL A 133 12.51 -0.85 7.16
CA VAL A 133 13.68 -1.68 7.47
C VAL A 133 14.68 -1.47 6.35
N GLU A 134 15.89 -1.08 6.71
CA GLU A 134 16.99 -0.85 5.77
C GLU A 134 17.29 -2.11 4.95
N GLY A 135 17.35 -1.93 3.62
CA GLY A 135 17.55 -3.00 2.67
C GLY A 135 18.95 -3.04 2.05
N PRO A 136 19.24 -4.10 1.27
CA PRO A 136 20.55 -4.30 0.66
C PRO A 136 20.74 -3.55 -0.67
N ASP A 137 19.81 -2.73 -1.11
CA ASP A 137 19.97 -1.93 -2.33
C ASP A 137 21.19 -1.01 -2.23
N ARG A 138 22.05 -1.07 -3.24
CA ARG A 138 23.32 -0.32 -3.21
C ARG A 138 23.15 1.17 -3.41
N ARG A 139 22.06 1.61 -4.03
CA ARG A 139 21.77 3.03 -4.15
C ARG A 139 21.25 3.62 -2.84
N GLY A 140 20.82 2.76 -1.90
CA GLY A 140 20.20 3.19 -0.66
C GLY A 140 18.74 3.60 -0.84
N VAL A 141 17.98 2.92 -1.71
CA VAL A 141 16.53 3.14 -1.82
C VAL A 141 15.78 1.93 -1.33
N ASP A 142 14.75 2.19 -0.56
CA ASP A 142 13.93 1.18 0.09
C ASP A 142 12.42 1.39 -0.11
N CYS A 143 11.63 0.51 0.50
CA CYS A 143 10.19 0.63 0.66
C CYS A 143 9.85 1.03 2.09
N GLY A 144 8.81 1.83 2.25
CA GLY A 144 8.24 2.20 3.55
C GLY A 144 6.74 1.96 3.59
N LEU A 145 6.17 1.97 4.79
CA LEU A 145 4.72 1.97 5.00
C LEU A 145 4.35 3.11 5.95
N LEU A 146 3.65 4.11 5.44
CA LEU A 146 3.05 5.16 6.27
C LEU A 146 1.68 4.70 6.76
N TYR A 147 1.34 5.01 8.00
CA TYR A 147 0.04 4.62 8.56
C TYR A 147 -0.48 5.63 9.59
N ASN A 148 -1.80 5.72 9.67
CA ASN A 148 -2.44 6.48 10.75
C ASN A 148 -2.81 5.52 11.89
N PRO A 149 -2.22 5.66 13.11
CA PRO A 149 -2.44 4.77 14.23
C PRO A 149 -3.87 4.78 14.78
N ALA A 150 -4.70 5.77 14.40
CA ALA A 150 -6.13 5.75 14.72
C ALA A 150 -6.89 4.64 13.98
N PHE A 151 -6.37 4.16 12.86
CA PHE A 151 -7.01 3.14 12.02
C PHE A 151 -6.25 1.82 11.98
N PHE A 152 -4.92 1.87 11.97
CA PHE A 152 -4.07 0.68 11.83
C PHE A 152 -3.09 0.57 13.00
N LYS A 153 -3.15 -0.57 13.69
CA LYS A 153 -2.22 -0.93 14.76
C LYS A 153 -1.20 -1.93 14.23
N VAL A 154 0.05 -1.54 14.15
CA VAL A 154 1.17 -2.42 13.76
C VAL A 154 1.41 -3.47 14.85
N LEU A 155 1.65 -4.72 14.45
CA LEU A 155 1.99 -5.86 15.31
C LEU A 155 3.39 -6.41 15.02
N ASP A 156 3.80 -6.47 13.74
CA ASP A 156 5.12 -6.96 13.36
C ASP A 156 5.58 -6.34 12.04
N VAL A 157 6.91 -6.19 11.89
CA VAL A 157 7.55 -5.61 10.70
C VAL A 157 8.77 -6.46 10.36
N LYS A 158 8.86 -6.92 9.10
CA LYS A 158 10.02 -7.66 8.57
C LYS A 158 10.32 -7.24 7.14
N LEU A 159 11.59 -7.18 6.78
CA LEU A 159 12.04 -7.10 5.40
C LEU A 159 12.46 -8.49 4.93
N TYR A 160 11.70 -9.11 4.04
CA TYR A 160 12.13 -10.33 3.36
C TYR A 160 13.04 -9.94 2.20
N PRO A 161 14.26 -10.47 2.11
CA PRO A 161 15.18 -10.08 1.05
C PRO A 161 14.73 -10.62 -0.31
N TYR A 162 15.12 -9.92 -1.36
CA TYR A 162 15.16 -10.50 -2.69
C TYR A 162 16.42 -11.36 -2.79
N VAL A 163 16.27 -12.68 -2.79
CA VAL A 163 17.38 -13.62 -2.92
C VAL A 163 17.68 -13.86 -4.39
N PRO A 164 18.84 -13.42 -4.94
CA PRO A 164 19.15 -13.60 -6.34
C PRO A 164 19.38 -15.08 -6.68
N THR A 165 19.01 -15.43 -7.91
CA THR A 165 19.29 -16.75 -8.48
C THR A 165 20.71 -16.79 -9.06
N GLU A 166 21.20 -17.99 -9.44
CA GLU A 166 22.48 -18.14 -10.13
C GLU A 166 22.56 -17.30 -11.42
N LYS A 167 21.44 -17.18 -12.15
CA LYS A 167 21.37 -16.39 -13.39
C LYS A 167 21.57 -14.90 -13.16
N GLU A 168 21.15 -14.38 -12.03
CA GLU A 168 21.30 -12.95 -11.66
C GLU A 168 22.70 -12.68 -11.11
N GLY A 169 23.35 -13.71 -10.61
CA GLY A 169 24.68 -13.67 -10.02
C GLY A 169 24.66 -13.22 -8.55
N GLU A 170 25.60 -13.73 -7.80
CA GLU A 170 25.70 -13.53 -6.35
C GLU A 170 25.84 -12.07 -5.91
N GLY A 171 26.29 -11.19 -6.79
CA GLY A 171 26.49 -9.76 -6.51
C GLY A 171 25.26 -8.88 -6.74
N PHE A 172 24.14 -9.44 -7.24
CA PHE A 172 22.92 -8.66 -7.45
C PHE A 172 22.30 -8.25 -6.13
N ARG A 173 22.05 -6.96 -5.96
CA ARG A 173 21.43 -6.37 -4.77
C ARG A 173 20.30 -5.45 -5.22
N THR A 174 19.14 -5.62 -4.62
CA THR A 174 17.96 -4.80 -4.86
C THR A 174 17.10 -4.75 -3.59
N ARG A 175 16.03 -3.99 -3.62
CA ARG A 175 15.05 -3.88 -2.52
C ARG A 175 14.45 -5.23 -2.20
N GLY A 176 14.20 -5.48 -0.92
CA GLY A 176 13.41 -6.62 -0.48
C GLY A 176 11.91 -6.32 -0.51
N PHE A 177 11.17 -7.14 0.22
CA PHE A 177 9.72 -7.05 0.39
C PHE A 177 9.43 -6.63 1.83
N LEU A 178 9.05 -5.36 2.05
CA LEU A 178 8.70 -4.88 3.38
C LEU A 178 7.32 -5.43 3.74
N ALA A 179 7.26 -6.36 4.68
CA ALA A 179 6.01 -6.89 5.21
C ALA A 179 5.68 -6.23 6.55
N VAL A 180 4.46 -5.71 6.65
CA VAL A 180 3.93 -5.11 7.89
C VAL A 180 2.62 -5.79 8.23
N SER A 181 2.58 -6.44 9.39
CA SER A 181 1.39 -7.08 9.94
C SER A 181 0.74 -6.21 10.99
N GLY A 182 -0.58 -6.25 11.08
CA GLY A 182 -1.30 -5.44 12.06
C GLY A 182 -2.80 -5.66 12.09
N VAL A 183 -3.49 -4.76 12.78
CA VAL A 183 -4.95 -4.79 12.94
C VAL A 183 -5.57 -3.57 12.27
N LEU A 184 -6.46 -3.79 11.30
CA LEU A 184 -7.30 -2.80 10.66
C LEU A 184 -8.77 -3.22 10.81
N ALA A 185 -9.63 -2.33 11.27
CA ALA A 185 -11.06 -2.63 11.50
C ALA A 185 -11.31 -3.86 12.40
N GLY A 186 -10.38 -4.17 13.32
CA GLY A 186 -10.46 -5.35 14.20
C GLY A 186 -10.13 -6.68 13.51
N GLU A 187 -9.53 -6.66 12.31
CA GLU A 187 -9.10 -7.86 11.58
C GLU A 187 -7.59 -7.86 11.36
N HIS A 188 -7.02 -9.06 11.28
CA HIS A 188 -5.62 -9.25 10.93
C HIS A 188 -5.39 -8.89 9.47
N VAL A 189 -4.47 -7.96 9.22
CA VAL A 189 -4.11 -7.47 7.91
C VAL A 189 -2.59 -7.50 7.76
N ALA A 190 -2.09 -7.86 6.59
CA ALA A 190 -0.68 -7.75 6.24
C ALA A 190 -0.53 -6.99 4.92
N PHE A 191 0.42 -6.06 4.90
CA PHE A 191 0.85 -5.32 3.72
C PHE A 191 2.24 -5.81 3.33
N ILE A 192 2.43 -6.15 2.06
CA ILE A 192 3.74 -6.46 1.47
C ILE A 192 4.01 -5.35 0.46
N VAL A 193 4.98 -4.49 0.78
CA VAL A 193 5.37 -3.38 -0.08
C VAL A 193 6.57 -3.80 -0.91
N CYS A 194 6.45 -3.68 -2.22
CA CYS A 194 7.42 -4.11 -3.21
C CYS A 194 7.93 -2.93 -4.05
N HIS A 195 9.19 -3.00 -4.47
CA HIS A 195 9.69 -2.22 -5.60
C HIS A 195 10.56 -3.16 -6.43
N LEU A 196 9.95 -3.80 -7.43
CA LEU A 196 10.61 -4.80 -8.26
C LEU A 196 11.71 -4.16 -9.13
N PRO A 197 12.69 -4.97 -9.60
CA PRO A 197 13.76 -4.47 -10.46
C PRO A 197 13.24 -3.77 -11.71
N SER A 198 13.86 -2.65 -12.09
CA SER A 198 13.42 -1.87 -13.26
C SER A 198 13.49 -2.68 -14.55
N ARG A 199 12.75 -2.25 -15.58
CA ARG A 199 12.77 -2.89 -16.91
C ARG A 199 14.15 -2.90 -17.57
N PHE A 200 15.09 -2.09 -17.09
CA PHE A 200 16.49 -2.11 -17.52
C PHE A 200 17.16 -3.47 -17.27
N ASN A 201 16.81 -4.16 -16.17
CA ASN A 201 17.34 -5.48 -15.83
C ASN A 201 16.68 -6.65 -16.59
N GLY A 202 15.68 -6.40 -17.43
CA GLY A 202 14.94 -7.44 -18.13
C GLY A 202 13.79 -8.04 -17.29
N SER A 203 12.88 -8.81 -17.95
CA SER A 203 11.66 -9.34 -17.30
C SER A 203 11.94 -10.42 -16.27
N TYR A 204 12.98 -11.24 -16.50
CA TYR A 204 13.35 -12.35 -15.61
C TYR A 204 13.50 -11.91 -14.15
N TYR A 205 14.17 -10.79 -13.90
CA TYR A 205 14.39 -10.27 -12.55
C TYR A 205 13.07 -9.90 -11.84
N ARG A 206 12.10 -9.38 -12.58
CA ARG A 206 10.77 -9.08 -12.03
C ARG A 206 9.93 -10.33 -11.83
N GLU A 207 10.08 -11.33 -12.71
CA GLU A 207 9.43 -12.64 -12.54
C GLU A 207 9.92 -13.33 -11.26
N VAL A 208 11.23 -13.35 -11.00
CA VAL A 208 11.81 -13.88 -9.75
C VAL A 208 11.32 -13.10 -8.54
N GLY A 209 11.34 -11.75 -8.58
CA GLY A 209 10.85 -10.92 -7.49
C GLY A 209 9.38 -11.14 -7.19
N ALA A 210 8.54 -11.23 -8.21
CA ALA A 210 7.11 -11.49 -8.06
C ALA A 210 6.83 -12.89 -7.47
N GLU A 211 7.60 -13.90 -7.85
CA GLU A 211 7.51 -15.26 -7.30
C GLU A 211 7.90 -15.29 -5.82
N GLN A 212 8.94 -14.56 -5.42
CA GLN A 212 9.36 -14.46 -4.03
C GLN A 212 8.35 -13.66 -3.19
N ALA A 213 7.79 -12.57 -3.71
CA ALA A 213 6.70 -11.84 -3.05
C ALA A 213 5.45 -12.73 -2.86
N ALA A 214 5.11 -13.55 -3.86
CA ALA A 214 4.05 -14.55 -3.75
C ALA A 214 4.34 -15.61 -2.68
N ALA A 215 5.60 -16.04 -2.54
CA ALA A 215 6.01 -16.99 -1.50
C ALA A 215 5.85 -16.38 -0.10
N VAL A 216 6.24 -15.13 0.11
CA VAL A 216 6.00 -14.41 1.38
C VAL A 216 4.51 -14.34 1.70
N LYS A 217 3.67 -13.92 0.73
CA LYS A 217 2.20 -13.91 0.87
C LYS A 217 1.66 -15.29 1.27
N ASN A 218 2.12 -16.35 0.61
CA ASN A 218 1.64 -17.70 0.88
C ASN A 218 1.98 -18.12 2.32
N ARG A 219 3.20 -17.91 2.78
CA ARG A 219 3.62 -18.20 4.17
C ARG A 219 2.78 -17.43 5.21
N ILE A 220 2.41 -16.18 4.93
CA ILE A 220 1.52 -15.41 5.81
C ILE A 220 0.13 -16.06 5.88
N LEU A 221 -0.43 -16.46 4.73
CA LEU A 221 -1.75 -17.08 4.66
C LEU A 221 -1.78 -18.53 5.19
N GLU A 222 -0.68 -19.25 5.13
CA GLU A 222 -0.51 -20.57 5.77
C GLU A 222 -0.51 -20.44 7.30
N LYS A 223 0.17 -19.41 7.83
CA LYS A 223 0.19 -19.13 9.27
C LYS A 223 -1.17 -18.64 9.78
N ASP A 224 -1.82 -17.75 9.05
CA ASP A 224 -3.19 -17.28 9.33
C ASP A 224 -4.01 -17.12 8.04
N LYS A 225 -4.85 -18.12 7.75
CA LYS A 225 -5.74 -18.13 6.57
C LYS A 225 -6.77 -17.00 6.56
N ASN A 226 -7.04 -16.37 7.70
CA ASN A 226 -7.97 -15.26 7.84
C ASN A 226 -7.28 -13.90 7.63
N CYS A 227 -5.95 -13.83 7.63
CA CYS A 227 -5.20 -12.61 7.37
C CYS A 227 -5.61 -12.02 6.01
N LYS A 228 -5.87 -10.71 5.98
CA LYS A 228 -6.17 -9.95 4.77
C LYS A 228 -4.86 -9.44 4.18
N VAL A 229 -4.40 -10.02 3.08
CA VAL A 229 -3.09 -9.67 2.51
C VAL A 229 -3.26 -8.72 1.33
N PHE A 230 -2.51 -7.64 1.36
CA PHE A 230 -2.30 -6.71 0.27
C PHE A 230 -0.85 -6.81 -0.21
N VAL A 231 -0.65 -7.05 -1.50
CA VAL A 231 0.67 -6.91 -2.15
C VAL A 231 0.62 -5.66 -2.98
N MET A 232 1.45 -4.68 -2.65
CA MET A 232 1.43 -3.37 -3.29
C MET A 232 2.83 -2.92 -3.64
N GLY A 233 2.94 -2.07 -4.67
CA GLY A 233 4.25 -1.54 -5.02
C GLY A 233 4.33 -0.98 -6.42
N ASP A 234 5.51 -0.45 -6.72
CA ASP A 234 5.99 -0.27 -8.08
C ASP A 234 6.53 -1.62 -8.57
N MET A 235 5.71 -2.27 -9.39
CA MET A 235 6.03 -3.59 -9.92
C MET A 235 7.00 -3.52 -11.10
N ASN A 236 7.27 -2.32 -11.62
CA ASN A 236 8.04 -2.09 -12.85
C ASN A 236 7.55 -2.94 -14.06
N ASP A 237 6.39 -3.54 -13.93
CA ASP A 237 5.68 -4.33 -14.94
C ASP A 237 4.18 -4.00 -14.91
N ASP A 238 3.54 -4.16 -16.06
CA ASP A 238 2.12 -3.96 -16.23
C ASP A 238 1.31 -5.13 -15.63
N PRO A 239 0.02 -4.95 -15.31
CA PRO A 239 -0.85 -6.03 -14.84
C PRO A 239 -0.95 -7.24 -15.80
N THR A 240 -0.61 -7.02 -17.07
CA THR A 240 -0.62 -8.05 -18.12
C THR A 240 0.69 -8.82 -18.23
N ASP A 241 1.77 -8.32 -17.61
CA ASP A 241 3.08 -8.96 -17.70
C ASP A 241 3.13 -10.24 -16.86
N LYS A 242 3.98 -11.16 -17.26
CA LYS A 242 4.10 -12.50 -16.68
C LYS A 242 4.42 -12.48 -15.18
N SER A 243 5.25 -11.53 -14.75
CA SER A 243 5.58 -11.35 -13.32
C SER A 243 4.32 -11.14 -12.47
N ILE A 244 3.34 -10.38 -12.97
CA ILE A 244 2.12 -10.02 -12.22
C ILE A 244 1.01 -11.04 -12.47
N HIS A 245 0.75 -11.36 -13.75
CA HIS A 245 -0.38 -12.22 -14.11
C HIS A 245 -0.17 -13.69 -13.74
N GLU A 246 1.05 -14.21 -13.91
CA GLU A 246 1.39 -15.60 -13.62
C GLU A 246 2.11 -15.77 -12.27
N LYS A 247 3.24 -15.06 -12.05
CA LYS A 247 4.11 -15.30 -10.89
C LYS A 247 3.48 -14.82 -9.59
N LEU A 248 2.88 -13.63 -9.58
CA LEU A 248 2.10 -13.11 -8.45
C LEU A 248 0.65 -13.62 -8.47
N ALA A 249 0.27 -14.34 -9.53
CA ALA A 249 -1.07 -14.90 -9.76
C ALA A 249 -2.20 -13.84 -9.72
N GLY A 250 -1.93 -12.65 -10.31
CA GLY A 250 -2.88 -11.53 -10.38
C GLY A 250 -3.99 -11.78 -11.39
N LYS A 251 -5.23 -11.98 -10.94
CA LYS A 251 -6.40 -12.24 -11.81
C LYS A 251 -7.17 -10.95 -12.07
N PRO A 252 -7.63 -10.71 -13.32
CA PRO A 252 -8.32 -9.49 -13.72
C PRO A 252 -9.76 -9.38 -13.21
N GLU A 253 -10.44 -10.51 -12.97
CA GLU A 253 -11.83 -10.54 -12.54
C GLU A 253 -11.99 -11.28 -11.21
N ILE A 254 -12.88 -10.78 -10.33
CA ILE A 254 -13.14 -11.39 -9.02
C ILE A 254 -13.59 -12.84 -9.12
N SER A 255 -14.36 -13.17 -10.18
CA SER A 255 -14.85 -14.52 -10.45
C SER A 255 -13.75 -15.54 -10.77
N GLU A 256 -12.62 -15.07 -11.28
CA GLU A 256 -11.47 -15.92 -11.66
C GLU A 256 -10.53 -16.20 -10.48
N VAL A 257 -10.64 -15.44 -9.39
CA VAL A 257 -9.73 -15.56 -8.25
C VAL A 257 -9.98 -16.87 -7.49
N GLY A 258 -9.04 -17.81 -7.57
CA GLY A 258 -9.03 -19.08 -6.83
C GLY A 258 -8.26 -19.00 -5.52
N LYS A 259 -8.04 -20.18 -4.93
CA LYS A 259 -7.17 -20.32 -3.76
C LYS A 259 -5.71 -20.09 -4.18
N GLY A 260 -5.03 -19.19 -3.51
CA GLY A 260 -3.62 -18.84 -3.81
C GLY A 260 -3.47 -17.68 -4.80
N ASP A 261 -4.50 -17.36 -5.59
CA ASP A 261 -4.50 -16.19 -6.47
C ASP A 261 -4.62 -14.87 -5.70
N MET A 262 -4.37 -13.77 -6.43
CA MET A 262 -4.65 -12.41 -6.00
C MET A 262 -5.61 -11.76 -6.98
N TYR A 263 -6.50 -10.89 -6.51
CA TYR A 263 -7.27 -10.01 -7.38
C TYR A 263 -6.44 -8.81 -7.78
N ASN A 264 -6.29 -8.57 -9.08
CA ASN A 264 -5.64 -7.37 -9.61
C ASN A 264 -6.68 -6.41 -10.21
N PRO A 265 -7.14 -5.41 -9.44
CA PRO A 265 -8.16 -4.47 -9.92
C PRO A 265 -7.67 -3.54 -11.04
N TRP A 266 -6.36 -3.48 -11.30
CA TRP A 266 -5.73 -2.54 -12.22
C TRP A 266 -5.71 -3.03 -13.67
N TYR A 267 -5.77 -4.34 -13.89
CA TYR A 267 -5.70 -4.97 -15.22
C TYR A 267 -6.64 -4.29 -16.23
N ASN A 268 -7.92 -4.17 -15.89
CA ASN A 268 -8.92 -3.58 -16.76
C ASN A 268 -8.78 -2.06 -16.93
N ILE A 269 -8.06 -1.36 -16.06
CA ILE A 269 -7.76 0.06 -16.24
C ILE A 269 -6.76 0.23 -17.39
N LEU A 270 -5.70 -0.56 -17.42
CA LEU A 270 -4.73 -0.52 -18.51
C LEU A 270 -5.37 -1.00 -19.83
N VAL A 271 -5.93 -2.20 -19.84
CA VAL A 271 -6.40 -2.87 -21.06
C VAL A 271 -7.62 -2.19 -21.68
N LYS A 272 -8.61 -1.78 -20.87
CA LYS A 272 -9.87 -1.22 -21.38
C LYS A 272 -9.86 0.30 -21.48
N LYS A 273 -9.07 0.99 -20.64
CA LYS A 273 -9.05 2.47 -20.62
C LYS A 273 -7.77 3.08 -21.19
N GLY A 274 -6.73 2.27 -21.44
CA GLY A 274 -5.46 2.72 -21.98
C GLY A 274 -4.75 3.78 -21.11
N THR A 275 -4.91 3.70 -19.79
CA THR A 275 -4.31 4.66 -18.84
C THR A 275 -3.58 3.93 -17.74
N GLY A 276 -2.60 4.59 -17.13
CA GLY A 276 -1.71 4.00 -16.11
C GLY A 276 -1.23 5.02 -15.11
N THR A 277 -0.14 4.68 -14.46
CA THR A 277 0.50 5.46 -13.39
C THR A 277 1.82 6.09 -13.80
N LEU A 278 2.45 5.60 -14.86
CA LEU A 278 3.69 6.12 -15.42
C LEU A 278 3.56 6.32 -16.93
N GLN A 279 4.11 7.42 -17.46
CA GLN A 279 4.23 7.65 -18.90
C GLN A 279 5.66 7.48 -19.38
N TYR A 280 5.86 6.62 -20.38
CA TYR A 280 7.13 6.45 -21.04
C TYR A 280 6.95 6.50 -22.55
N GLN A 281 7.69 7.39 -23.24
CA GLN A 281 7.63 7.59 -24.70
C GLN A 281 6.19 7.76 -25.24
N GLY A 282 5.34 8.47 -24.50
CA GLY A 282 3.95 8.76 -24.89
C GLY A 282 2.95 7.64 -24.58
N SER A 283 3.40 6.50 -24.09
CA SER A 283 2.53 5.38 -23.68
C SER A 283 2.38 5.31 -22.17
N TRP A 284 1.18 4.93 -21.71
CA TRP A 284 0.92 4.66 -20.30
C TRP A 284 1.31 3.24 -19.93
N ASN A 285 2.04 3.11 -18.82
CA ASN A 285 2.25 1.86 -18.09
C ASN A 285 1.54 1.95 -16.74
N LEU A 286 1.15 0.81 -16.18
CA LEU A 286 0.49 0.74 -14.88
C LEU A 286 1.34 -0.10 -13.93
N PHE A 287 2.46 0.50 -13.47
CA PHE A 287 3.44 -0.18 -12.63
C PHE A 287 3.06 -0.18 -11.16
N ASP A 288 2.36 0.87 -10.71
CA ASP A 288 1.93 1.02 -9.32
C ASP A 288 0.62 0.27 -9.11
N GLN A 289 0.68 -0.81 -8.33
CA GLN A 289 -0.43 -1.75 -8.18
C GLN A 289 -0.64 -2.12 -6.72
N ILE A 290 -1.88 -2.45 -6.37
CA ILE A 290 -2.28 -3.04 -5.09
C ILE A 290 -3.15 -4.25 -5.40
N LEU A 291 -2.63 -5.45 -5.15
CA LEU A 291 -3.32 -6.71 -5.34
C LEU A 291 -3.91 -7.20 -4.01
N LEU A 292 -5.04 -7.89 -4.06
CA LEU A 292 -5.83 -8.27 -2.89
C LEU A 292 -6.00 -9.78 -2.77
N SER A 293 -5.84 -10.31 -1.55
CA SER A 293 -6.11 -11.72 -1.27
C SER A 293 -7.60 -12.07 -1.41
N PRO A 294 -7.94 -13.35 -1.72
CA PRO A 294 -9.33 -13.77 -2.02
C PRO A 294 -10.34 -13.46 -0.91
N ASN A 295 -9.91 -13.47 0.36
CA ASN A 295 -10.77 -13.23 1.51
C ASN A 295 -11.18 -11.75 1.69
N LEU A 296 -10.60 -10.82 0.90
CA LEU A 296 -11.02 -9.42 0.78
C LEU A 296 -12.16 -9.24 -0.24
N LEU A 297 -12.58 -10.25 -0.96
CA LEU A 297 -13.51 -10.12 -2.08
C LEU A 297 -14.93 -10.53 -1.69
N ASN A 298 -15.92 -9.84 -2.27
CA ASN A 298 -17.31 -10.28 -2.33
C ASN A 298 -17.50 -11.00 -3.68
N LYS A 299 -17.62 -12.32 -3.65
CA LYS A 299 -17.82 -13.15 -4.85
C LYS A 299 -19.29 -13.35 -5.22
N ASN A 300 -20.19 -13.11 -4.27
CA ASN A 300 -21.63 -13.26 -4.45
C ASN A 300 -22.27 -11.92 -4.81
N GLU A 301 -23.42 -11.95 -5.47
CA GLU A 301 -24.21 -10.75 -5.80
C GLU A 301 -24.60 -9.96 -4.54
N GLU A 302 -24.90 -10.67 -3.46
CA GLU A 302 -25.20 -10.07 -2.16
C GLU A 302 -23.91 -9.66 -1.45
N LYS A 303 -23.67 -8.35 -1.35
CA LYS A 303 -22.46 -7.78 -0.74
C LYS A 303 -22.47 -7.96 0.78
N ASN A 304 -21.56 -8.77 1.30
CA ASN A 304 -21.40 -9.02 2.72
C ASN A 304 -20.18 -8.26 3.26
N PHE A 305 -20.41 -7.29 4.14
CA PHE A 305 -19.41 -6.49 4.82
C PHE A 305 -19.23 -6.85 6.31
N SER A 306 -19.65 -8.04 6.73
CA SER A 306 -19.40 -8.51 8.11
C SER A 306 -17.89 -8.67 8.40
N SER A 307 -17.06 -8.82 7.37
CA SER A 307 -15.61 -8.68 7.41
C SER A 307 -15.13 -7.64 6.40
N LEU A 308 -13.87 -7.25 6.52
CA LEU A 308 -13.25 -6.25 5.64
C LEU A 308 -13.28 -6.72 4.19
N LYS A 309 -13.87 -5.92 3.30
CA LYS A 309 -14.06 -6.24 1.88
C LYS A 309 -13.68 -5.10 0.96
N TYR A 310 -13.13 -5.45 -0.20
CA TYR A 310 -12.85 -4.53 -1.28
C TYR A 310 -14.13 -3.88 -1.82
N VAL A 311 -14.04 -2.59 -2.11
CA VAL A 311 -15.14 -1.77 -2.65
C VAL A 311 -14.81 -1.23 -4.03
N LYS A 312 -13.69 -0.50 -4.15
CA LYS A 312 -13.27 0.12 -5.43
C LYS A 312 -11.79 0.48 -5.42
N LYS A 313 -11.28 0.89 -6.58
CA LYS A 313 -9.91 1.40 -6.79
C LYS A 313 -9.93 2.71 -7.55
N GLU A 314 -8.81 3.44 -7.47
CA GLU A 314 -8.66 4.73 -8.15
C GLU A 314 -7.18 5.08 -8.36
N ILE A 315 -6.81 5.53 -9.57
CA ILE A 315 -5.55 6.24 -9.78
C ILE A 315 -5.81 7.69 -9.39
N GLN A 316 -5.03 8.23 -8.48
CA GLN A 316 -5.18 9.60 -7.99
C GLN A 316 -4.57 10.58 -8.98
N ARG A 317 -5.40 11.44 -9.55
CA ARG A 317 -5.02 12.40 -10.60
C ARG A 317 -5.26 13.84 -10.13
N MET A 318 -4.63 14.22 -9.00
CA MET A 318 -4.71 15.60 -8.52
C MET A 318 -4.09 16.53 -9.59
N PRO A 319 -4.76 17.65 -9.95
CA PRO A 319 -4.31 18.51 -11.04
C PRO A 319 -2.86 19.00 -10.93
N TYR A 320 -2.38 19.23 -9.71
CA TYR A 320 -1.03 19.72 -9.45
C TYR A 320 0.07 18.66 -9.71
N LEU A 321 -0.30 17.38 -9.82
CA LEU A 321 0.64 16.29 -10.19
C LEU A 321 1.05 16.35 -11.67
N PHE A 322 0.42 17.19 -12.46
CA PHE A 322 0.67 17.28 -13.91
C PHE A 322 1.31 18.61 -14.32
N GLN A 323 2.10 18.57 -15.36
CA GLN A 323 2.62 19.77 -16.00
C GLN A 323 1.49 20.46 -16.76
N THR A 324 1.33 21.77 -16.53
CA THR A 324 0.26 22.58 -17.11
C THR A 324 0.68 23.28 -18.40
N GLU A 325 1.99 23.40 -18.66
CA GLU A 325 2.57 24.18 -19.75
C GLU A 325 3.75 23.46 -20.42
N GLY A 326 4.17 23.99 -21.57
CA GLY A 326 5.36 23.55 -22.28
C GLY A 326 5.18 22.22 -23.04
N LYS A 327 6.30 21.69 -23.54
CA LYS A 327 6.38 20.48 -24.38
C LYS A 327 5.80 19.23 -23.68
N TYR A 328 5.86 19.18 -22.37
CA TYR A 328 5.45 18.04 -21.57
C TYR A 328 4.13 18.26 -20.82
N LYS A 329 3.32 19.20 -21.31
CA LYS A 329 1.96 19.45 -20.78
C LYS A 329 1.16 18.15 -20.73
N GLY A 330 0.56 17.86 -19.56
CA GLY A 330 -0.21 16.63 -19.31
C GLY A 330 0.62 15.43 -18.86
N ASN A 331 1.96 15.51 -18.86
CA ASN A 331 2.81 14.52 -18.21
C ASN A 331 2.92 14.82 -16.71
N MET A 332 3.34 13.82 -15.91
CA MET A 332 3.58 14.02 -14.49
C MET A 332 4.62 15.13 -14.27
N LYS A 333 4.36 15.95 -13.24
CA LYS A 333 5.28 16.98 -12.77
C LYS A 333 6.28 16.35 -11.82
N ARG A 334 7.30 15.71 -12.39
CA ARG A 334 8.33 14.97 -11.66
C ARG A 334 9.34 15.90 -10.96
N THR A 335 10.13 15.35 -10.05
CA THR A 335 11.13 16.08 -9.28
C THR A 335 12.25 16.60 -10.14
N THR A 336 12.80 15.73 -11.01
CA THR A 336 13.91 16.05 -11.91
C THR A 336 13.68 15.44 -13.30
N ALA A 337 14.25 16.05 -14.33
CA ALA A 337 14.32 15.45 -15.66
C ALA A 337 15.61 15.90 -16.38
N GLY A 338 16.40 14.95 -16.89
CA GLY A 338 17.64 15.24 -17.61
C GLY A 338 18.63 16.10 -16.82
N GLY A 339 18.75 15.89 -15.51
CA GLY A 339 19.61 16.67 -14.62
C GLY A 339 19.03 18.02 -14.19
N VAL A 340 17.86 18.42 -14.69
CA VAL A 340 17.20 19.67 -14.33
C VAL A 340 16.21 19.44 -13.18
N TRP A 341 16.29 20.27 -12.14
CA TRP A 341 15.33 20.27 -11.05
C TRP A 341 14.02 20.96 -11.48
N LEU A 342 12.92 20.24 -11.50
CA LEU A 342 11.61 20.73 -11.92
C LEU A 342 10.72 21.11 -10.73
N ASN A 343 11.15 20.83 -9.51
CA ASN A 343 10.38 21.08 -8.28
C ASN A 343 8.96 20.48 -8.34
N GLY A 344 8.88 19.25 -8.79
CA GLY A 344 7.61 18.55 -8.92
C GLY A 344 7.36 17.57 -7.77
N TYR A 345 6.62 16.53 -8.09
CA TYR A 345 6.16 15.52 -7.13
C TYR A 345 6.85 14.18 -7.41
N SER A 346 6.37 13.43 -8.37
CA SER A 346 6.91 12.14 -8.82
C SER A 346 6.63 11.93 -10.30
N ASP A 347 7.37 11.06 -10.95
CA ASP A 347 7.09 10.57 -12.29
C ASP A 347 6.03 9.45 -12.30
N HIS A 348 5.55 9.05 -11.12
CA HIS A 348 4.43 8.14 -10.93
C HIS A 348 3.17 8.88 -10.47
N LEU A 349 2.01 8.22 -10.61
CA LEU A 349 0.74 8.64 -10.02
C LEU A 349 0.37 7.69 -8.88
N PRO A 350 -0.14 8.22 -7.75
CA PRO A 350 -0.55 7.39 -6.63
C PRO A 350 -1.78 6.54 -6.97
N VAL A 351 -1.87 5.37 -6.35
CA VAL A 351 -3.01 4.45 -6.47
C VAL A 351 -3.65 4.20 -5.11
N VAL A 352 -4.97 4.04 -5.08
CA VAL A 352 -5.73 3.75 -3.87
C VAL A 352 -6.76 2.66 -4.13
N VAL A 353 -6.85 1.69 -3.23
CA VAL A 353 -8.00 0.79 -3.09
C VAL A 353 -8.77 1.14 -1.83
N TYR A 354 -10.09 1.01 -1.89
CA TYR A 354 -10.97 1.25 -0.76
C TYR A 354 -11.55 -0.07 -0.29
N VAL A 355 -11.50 -0.29 1.01
CA VAL A 355 -12.09 -1.44 1.68
C VAL A 355 -13.09 -0.97 2.71
N ALA A 356 -14.12 -1.78 3.02
CA ALA A 356 -15.13 -1.42 4.00
C ALA A 356 -15.53 -2.61 4.87
N LYS A 357 -16.02 -2.30 6.08
CA LYS A 357 -16.60 -3.24 7.03
C LYS A 357 -17.77 -2.61 7.78
N GLU A 358 -18.77 -3.42 8.15
CA GLU A 358 -19.89 -2.99 9.01
C GLU A 358 -19.38 -2.49 10.37
N SER A 359 -19.88 -1.33 10.81
CA SER A 359 -19.56 -0.78 12.13
C SER A 359 -20.18 -1.63 13.26
N GLY A 360 -19.51 -1.69 14.41
CA GLY A 360 -20.04 -2.37 15.61
C GLY A 360 -19.76 -3.87 15.71
N ARG A 361 -19.15 -4.50 14.69
CA ARG A 361 -18.72 -5.91 14.72
C ARG A 361 -17.24 -6.06 15.01
N THR A 362 -16.79 -5.58 16.16
CA THR A 362 -15.44 -5.86 16.66
C THR A 362 -15.53 -6.91 17.77
N GLY A 363 -15.50 -8.20 17.37
CA GLY A 363 -15.16 -9.24 18.33
C GLY A 363 -13.71 -9.02 18.82
N LYS A 364 -13.44 -9.28 20.10
CA LYS A 364 -12.06 -9.39 20.60
C LYS A 364 -11.45 -10.62 19.93
N VAL A 365 -10.75 -10.45 18.83
CA VAL A 365 -9.97 -11.50 18.19
C VAL A 365 -8.56 -11.40 18.77
N ASN A 366 -8.08 -12.48 19.35
CA ASN A 366 -6.67 -12.56 19.73
C ASN A 366 -5.87 -12.82 18.45
N ILE A 367 -5.22 -11.76 17.93
CA ILE A 367 -4.42 -11.81 16.71
C ILE A 367 -2.96 -11.86 17.16
N ASP A 368 -2.28 -12.98 16.88
CA ASP A 368 -0.83 -13.11 17.12
C ASP A 368 -0.05 -12.08 16.29
N GLY A 369 -0.43 -11.93 15.03
CA GLY A 369 0.08 -10.91 14.12
C GLY A 369 1.55 -11.06 13.73
N LYS A 370 2.26 -12.06 14.26
CA LYS A 370 3.66 -12.29 13.91
C LYS A 370 3.80 -12.76 12.46
N LEU A 371 4.66 -12.11 11.73
CA LEU A 371 5.06 -12.52 10.38
C LEU A 371 5.82 -13.87 10.40
N PRO A 372 5.83 -14.64 9.31
CA PRO A 372 6.62 -15.85 9.19
C PRO A 372 8.11 -15.60 9.45
N GLU A 373 8.81 -16.62 9.97
CA GLU A 373 10.27 -16.53 10.10
C GLU A 373 10.93 -16.58 8.70
N TYR A 374 12.16 -16.09 8.62
CA TYR A 374 12.96 -16.18 7.41
C TYR A 374 13.23 -17.64 7.06
N THR A 375 13.29 -17.96 5.79
CA THR A 375 13.87 -19.23 5.32
C THR A 375 15.37 -19.21 5.55
N GLU A 376 15.99 -20.39 5.56
CA GLU A 376 17.45 -20.49 5.67
C GLU A 376 18.18 -19.68 4.58
N ALA A 377 17.71 -19.75 3.35
CA ALA A 377 18.28 -19.00 2.24
C ALA A 377 18.13 -17.47 2.41
N GLU A 378 16.98 -17.00 2.89
CA GLU A 378 16.77 -15.58 3.19
C GLU A 378 17.70 -15.10 4.31
N GLN A 379 17.86 -15.88 5.38
CA GLN A 379 18.75 -15.53 6.49
C GLN A 379 20.21 -15.50 6.05
N GLN A 380 20.67 -16.52 5.36
CA GLN A 380 22.05 -16.58 4.83
C GLN A 380 22.36 -15.42 3.90
N PHE A 381 21.38 -15.05 3.05
CA PHE A 381 21.56 -13.91 2.16
C PHE A 381 21.64 -12.58 2.91
N MET A 382 20.80 -12.38 3.93
CA MET A 382 20.84 -11.16 4.78
C MET A 382 22.16 -11.05 5.52
N ASP A 383 22.65 -12.16 6.10
CA ASP A 383 23.94 -12.20 6.80
C ASP A 383 25.10 -11.84 5.85
N LYS A 384 25.07 -12.37 4.62
CA LYS A 384 26.05 -12.03 3.57
C LYS A 384 25.98 -10.53 3.20
N CYS A 385 24.78 -9.97 3.02
CA CYS A 385 24.62 -8.55 2.73
C CYS A 385 25.15 -7.66 3.86
N ALA A 386 24.91 -8.04 5.12
CA ALA A 386 25.40 -7.31 6.28
C ALA A 386 26.94 -7.31 6.35
N GLU A 387 27.60 -8.44 6.06
CA GLU A 387 29.08 -8.51 6.02
C GLU A 387 29.67 -7.69 4.85
N GLU A 388 29.03 -7.74 3.69
CA GLU A 388 29.44 -6.90 2.54
C GLU A 388 29.34 -5.41 2.88
N LEU A 389 28.25 -4.98 3.50
CA LEU A 389 28.05 -3.57 3.90
C LEU A 389 29.14 -3.12 4.86
N LYS A 390 29.49 -3.91 5.89
CA LYS A 390 30.61 -3.63 6.78
C LYS A 390 31.93 -3.45 6.01
N GLY A 391 32.17 -4.29 5.01
CA GLY A 391 33.34 -4.20 4.15
C GLY A 391 33.39 -2.92 3.32
N TYR A 392 32.26 -2.43 2.81
CA TYR A 392 32.17 -1.15 2.08
C TYR A 392 32.42 0.03 3.00
N ILE A 393 31.78 0.07 4.17
CA ILE A 393 31.97 1.12 5.20
C ILE A 393 33.44 1.20 5.61
N ALA A 394 34.12 0.07 5.85
CA ALA A 394 35.52 0.04 6.23
C ALA A 394 36.45 0.59 5.13
N LYS A 395 36.18 0.23 3.85
CA LYS A 395 36.94 0.75 2.71
C LYS A 395 36.77 2.26 2.54
N GLU A 396 35.54 2.74 2.68
CA GLU A 396 35.23 4.17 2.61
C GLU A 396 35.93 4.97 3.72
N ALA A 397 35.90 4.46 4.96
CA ALA A 397 36.61 5.08 6.08
C ALA A 397 38.13 5.14 5.88
N ALA A 398 38.71 4.13 5.22
CA ALA A 398 40.15 4.09 4.92
C ALA A 398 40.56 5.03 3.75
N SER A 399 39.61 5.52 2.96
CA SER A 399 39.85 6.43 1.83
C SER A 399 39.73 7.92 2.18
N LYS A 400 39.25 8.23 3.35
CA LYS A 400 39.14 9.57 3.94
C LYS A 400 40.38 9.93 4.77
#